data_56e11e907e3a8f6c8b34dc76ca7850b6
#
_entry.id   56e11e907e3a8f6c8b34dc76ca7850b6
#
_cell.length_a   1.000
_cell.length_b   1.000
_cell.length_c   1.000
_cell.angle_alpha   90.00
_cell.angle_beta   90.00
_cell.angle_gamma   90.00
#
_symmetry.space_group_name_H-M   'P 1'
#
loop_
_entity.id
_entity.type
_entity.pdbx_description
1 polymer ?
#
loop_
_entity_poly.entity_id
_entity_poly.type
_entity_poly.pdbx_seq_one_letter_code
_entity_poly.pdbx_strand_id
1 'polypeptide(L)'
;MALLNFKKKAAPADLDNSAEVEAFLQDYSIEVMPRTAEKVDDFRAYLPEGTRVYIAHIEGTPIEDMVATAARINSEGYDVMPHFPARIIKDEATLADWIARYQGEADVHQALLLAGGVATPHGDFHSSMQLLETGQFDKAGFKRLHVAGHPEGNKDIDPRGSDANVMEALHWKQSFNERTDAHMALATQFAFEAGPIIEWADAIKAAGIDIPIHIGIAGPAKLQTLIKFAIACGVGPSLKVLQKRAMDVTKLLLPYEPTEVLAQLAAHKAANPDFNIEKVHFFPLGGIKTNANWAIEHGGASGRPANAS
;
A
#
# COMPACT_ATOMS: atom_id res chain seq x y z
N MET A 1 39.74 -21.56 17.13
CA MET A 1 38.38 -21.83 17.68
C MET A 1 37.59 -20.56 17.64
N ALA A 2 36.74 -20.40 16.64
CA ALA A 2 35.85 -19.23 16.49
C ALA A 2 34.51 -19.59 17.11
N LEU A 3 34.16 -18.92 18.22
CA LEU A 3 32.85 -19.03 18.86
C LEU A 3 31.79 -18.39 17.99
N LEU A 4 30.93 -19.21 17.40
CA LEU A 4 29.70 -18.75 16.73
C LEU A 4 28.74 -18.21 17.81
N ASN A 5 28.62 -16.87 17.85
CA ASN A 5 27.58 -16.20 18.61
C ASN A 5 26.22 -16.42 17.92
N PHE A 6 25.47 -17.41 18.41
CA PHE A 6 24.06 -17.50 18.09
C PHE A 6 23.34 -16.33 18.75
N LYS A 7 22.96 -15.30 17.96
CA LYS A 7 21.99 -14.30 18.40
C LYS A 7 20.73 -15.05 18.83
N LYS A 8 20.36 -14.96 20.10
CA LYS A 8 19.09 -15.46 20.64
C LYS A 8 17.97 -14.86 19.79
N LYS A 9 17.18 -15.73 19.15
CA LYS A 9 15.89 -15.36 18.58
C LYS A 9 15.11 -14.67 19.71
N ALA A 10 14.67 -13.43 19.48
CA ALA A 10 13.75 -12.76 20.41
C ALA A 10 12.55 -13.68 20.64
N ALA A 11 12.13 -13.81 21.89
CA ALA A 11 10.90 -14.51 22.23
C ALA A 11 9.74 -13.83 21.46
N PRO A 12 8.69 -14.58 21.05
CA PRO A 12 7.51 -13.95 20.49
C PRO A 12 7.04 -12.92 21.52
N ALA A 13 6.96 -11.65 21.10
CA ALA A 13 6.32 -10.61 21.90
C ALA A 13 4.90 -11.07 22.20
N ASP A 14 4.45 -10.88 23.43
CA ASP A 14 3.05 -11.06 23.81
C ASP A 14 2.24 -10.14 22.89
N LEU A 15 1.51 -10.73 21.94
CA LEU A 15 0.86 -10.03 20.83
C LEU A 15 -0.53 -9.51 21.23
N ASP A 16 -0.84 -9.50 22.51
CA ASP A 16 -2.13 -9.06 23.02
C ASP A 16 -2.14 -7.54 23.18
N ASN A 17 -2.79 -6.85 22.23
CA ASN A 17 -3.20 -5.43 22.30
C ASN A 17 -2.14 -4.48 22.88
N SER A 18 -0.92 -4.51 22.32
CA SER A 18 0.07 -3.56 22.76
C SER A 18 -0.30 -2.15 22.32
N ALA A 19 -0.11 -1.15 23.15
CA ALA A 19 -0.34 0.24 22.82
C ALA A 19 0.42 0.68 21.56
N GLU A 20 1.55 0.03 21.27
CA GLU A 20 2.34 0.25 20.06
C GLU A 20 1.58 -0.20 18.79
N VAL A 21 0.90 -1.35 18.82
CA VAL A 21 0.10 -1.83 17.68
C VAL A 21 -1.10 -0.91 17.46
N GLU A 22 -1.80 -0.54 18.52
CA GLU A 22 -2.90 0.42 18.45
C GLU A 22 -2.45 1.76 17.84
N ALA A 23 -1.34 2.33 18.34
CA ALA A 23 -0.79 3.56 17.80
C ALA A 23 -0.35 3.43 16.34
N PHE A 24 0.22 2.27 15.96
CA PHE A 24 0.69 2.01 14.61
C PHE A 24 -0.46 1.80 13.59
N LEU A 25 -1.61 1.34 14.06
CA LEU A 25 -2.82 1.14 13.25
C LEU A 25 -3.67 2.41 13.12
N GLN A 26 -3.33 3.51 13.81
CA GLN A 26 -4.10 4.75 13.66
C GLN A 26 -4.02 5.29 12.23
N ASP A 27 -5.17 5.77 11.72
CA ASP A 27 -5.30 6.35 10.37
C ASP A 27 -4.78 5.42 9.26
N TYR A 28 -4.93 4.12 9.40
CA TYR A 28 -4.59 3.18 8.32
C TYR A 28 -5.37 3.51 7.05
N SER A 29 -4.84 3.10 5.91
CA SER A 29 -5.54 3.16 4.64
C SER A 29 -5.89 1.77 4.12
N ILE A 30 -6.85 1.69 3.21
CA ILE A 30 -7.31 0.41 2.64
C ILE A 30 -7.46 0.52 1.13
N GLU A 31 -7.26 -0.59 0.42
CA GLU A 31 -7.40 -0.65 -1.03
C GLU A 31 -8.70 -1.34 -1.46
N VAL A 32 -9.34 -0.80 -2.49
CA VAL A 32 -10.48 -1.40 -3.17
C VAL A 32 -10.28 -1.38 -4.69
N MET A 33 -11.12 -2.11 -5.41
CA MET A 33 -11.34 -1.97 -6.85
C MET A 33 -12.81 -1.65 -7.07
N PRO A 34 -13.24 -1.06 -8.19
CA PRO A 34 -14.65 -0.81 -8.47
C PRO A 34 -15.52 -2.04 -8.19
N ARG A 35 -15.16 -3.19 -8.75
CA ARG A 35 -15.87 -4.46 -8.54
C ARG A 35 -15.96 -4.94 -7.08
N THR A 36 -15.02 -4.60 -6.23
CA THR A 36 -15.06 -4.96 -4.80
C THR A 36 -15.81 -3.91 -3.99
N ALA A 37 -15.72 -2.65 -4.38
CA ALA A 37 -16.48 -1.55 -3.79
C ALA A 37 -17.99 -1.71 -4.00
N GLU A 38 -18.44 -2.17 -5.17
CA GLU A 38 -19.85 -2.47 -5.47
C GLU A 38 -20.50 -3.47 -4.50
N LYS A 39 -19.70 -4.32 -3.85
CA LYS A 39 -20.18 -5.31 -2.87
C LYS A 39 -20.34 -4.75 -1.46
N VAL A 40 -19.99 -3.50 -1.26
CA VAL A 40 -20.10 -2.78 0.00
C VAL A 40 -21.24 -1.77 -0.17
N ASP A 41 -22.34 -1.98 0.50
CA ASP A 41 -23.53 -1.10 0.39
C ASP A 41 -23.22 0.29 0.98
N ASP A 42 -22.48 0.36 2.09
CA ASP A 42 -22.07 1.59 2.78
C ASP A 42 -20.75 1.36 3.51
N PHE A 43 -19.71 2.10 3.14
CA PHE A 43 -18.39 2.00 3.78
C PHE A 43 -18.41 2.47 5.24
N ARG A 44 -19.32 3.37 5.61
CA ARG A 44 -19.49 3.86 7.00
C ARG A 44 -19.89 2.76 7.98
N ALA A 45 -20.41 1.63 7.49
CA ALA A 45 -20.69 0.46 8.31
C ALA A 45 -19.43 -0.30 8.73
N TYR A 46 -18.28 -0.06 8.09
CA TYR A 46 -17.08 -0.87 8.26
C TYR A 46 -15.82 -0.06 8.57
N LEU A 47 -15.66 1.11 7.95
CA LEU A 47 -14.44 1.89 8.07
C LEU A 47 -14.60 3.04 9.08
N PRO A 48 -13.55 3.36 9.84
CA PRO A 48 -13.48 4.59 10.63
C PRO A 48 -13.64 5.83 9.74
N GLU A 49 -14.21 6.88 10.28
CA GLU A 49 -14.31 8.17 9.60
C GLU A 49 -12.93 8.69 9.18
N GLY A 50 -12.82 9.25 7.98
CA GLY A 50 -11.57 9.79 7.43
C GLY A 50 -10.56 8.75 6.96
N THR A 51 -10.90 7.43 6.99
CA THR A 51 -10.04 6.40 6.39
C THR A 51 -9.76 6.73 4.94
N ARG A 52 -8.47 6.73 4.54
CA ARG A 52 -8.12 6.88 3.12
C ARG A 52 -8.34 5.58 2.36
N VAL A 53 -9.14 5.66 1.28
CA VAL A 53 -9.45 4.52 0.42
C VAL A 53 -8.73 4.68 -0.91
N TYR A 54 -7.79 3.78 -1.17
CA TYR A 54 -7.14 3.68 -2.48
C TYR A 54 -8.04 2.89 -3.43
N ILE A 55 -8.10 3.34 -4.69
CA ILE A 55 -8.87 2.63 -5.71
C ILE A 55 -7.91 2.12 -6.77
N ALA A 56 -7.68 0.80 -6.76
CA ALA A 56 -6.79 0.14 -7.71
C ALA A 56 -7.40 0.16 -9.12
N HIS A 57 -6.65 0.75 -10.06
CA HIS A 57 -6.99 0.77 -11.48
C HIS A 57 -6.25 -0.37 -12.18
N ILE A 58 -6.98 -1.40 -12.57
CA ILE A 58 -6.45 -2.56 -13.28
C ILE A 58 -6.79 -2.41 -14.76
N GLU A 59 -5.88 -2.87 -15.63
CA GLU A 59 -6.10 -2.90 -17.08
C GLU A 59 -7.48 -3.46 -17.44
N GLY A 60 -8.16 -2.78 -18.35
CA GLY A 60 -9.51 -3.13 -18.79
C GLY A 60 -10.64 -2.57 -17.90
N THR A 61 -10.33 -1.91 -16.79
CA THR A 61 -11.33 -1.17 -16.02
C THR A 61 -11.58 0.18 -16.68
N PRO A 62 -12.83 0.50 -17.08
CA PRO A 62 -13.16 1.81 -17.64
C PRO A 62 -12.90 2.95 -16.66
N ILE A 63 -12.46 4.11 -17.17
CA ILE A 63 -12.24 5.28 -16.31
C ILE A 63 -13.55 5.76 -15.67
N GLU A 64 -14.68 5.57 -16.34
CA GLU A 64 -16.01 5.85 -15.84
C GLU A 64 -16.32 5.13 -14.53
N ASP A 65 -15.99 3.83 -14.46
CA ASP A 65 -16.20 3.02 -13.25
C ASP A 65 -15.27 3.47 -12.11
N MET A 66 -14.05 3.86 -12.45
CA MET A 66 -13.08 4.40 -11.50
C MET A 66 -13.57 5.71 -10.88
N VAL A 67 -14.01 6.67 -11.72
CA VAL A 67 -14.51 7.98 -11.30
C VAL A 67 -15.81 7.83 -10.50
N ALA A 68 -16.76 7.01 -10.97
CA ALA A 68 -18.00 6.76 -10.25
C ALA A 68 -17.77 6.14 -8.88
N THR A 69 -16.80 5.20 -8.77
CA THR A 69 -16.40 4.61 -7.49
C THR A 69 -15.80 5.66 -6.56
N ALA A 70 -14.93 6.53 -7.09
CA ALA A 70 -14.31 7.61 -6.34
C ALA A 70 -15.37 8.60 -5.83
N ALA A 71 -16.28 9.04 -6.68
CA ALA A 71 -17.38 9.96 -6.32
C ALA A 71 -18.26 9.39 -5.20
N ARG A 72 -18.61 8.10 -5.32
CA ARG A 72 -19.40 7.41 -4.31
C ARG A 72 -18.68 7.38 -2.96
N ILE A 73 -17.42 6.89 -2.91
CA ILE A 73 -16.67 6.75 -1.67
C ILE A 73 -16.41 8.12 -1.02
N ASN A 74 -16.10 9.16 -1.83
CA ASN A 74 -15.96 10.52 -1.34
C ASN A 74 -17.27 11.06 -0.75
N SER A 75 -18.42 10.78 -1.39
CA SER A 75 -19.75 11.18 -0.87
C SER A 75 -20.11 10.51 0.46
N GLU A 76 -19.51 9.37 0.76
CA GLU A 76 -19.64 8.66 2.04
C GLU A 76 -18.69 9.23 3.14
N GLY A 77 -17.87 10.24 2.82
CA GLY A 77 -17.00 10.96 3.77
C GLY A 77 -15.57 10.43 3.88
N TYR A 78 -15.08 9.71 2.87
CA TYR A 78 -13.73 9.13 2.86
C TYR A 78 -12.78 9.86 1.92
N ASP A 79 -11.53 9.99 2.34
CA ASP A 79 -10.43 10.44 1.47
C ASP A 79 -10.18 9.40 0.36
N VAL A 80 -10.26 9.82 -0.89
CA VAL A 80 -10.10 8.92 -2.05
C VAL A 80 -8.78 9.14 -2.74
N MET A 81 -8.04 8.04 -3.00
CA MET A 81 -6.76 8.05 -3.70
C MET A 81 -6.77 7.02 -4.85
N PRO A 82 -7.23 7.41 -6.04
CA PRO A 82 -7.19 6.52 -7.20
C PRO A 82 -5.77 6.26 -7.68
N HIS A 83 -5.56 5.07 -8.27
CA HIS A 83 -4.34 4.74 -8.97
C HIS A 83 -4.31 5.40 -10.36
N PHE A 84 -3.13 5.90 -10.73
CA PHE A 84 -2.78 6.34 -12.07
C PHE A 84 -1.65 5.44 -12.60
N PRO A 85 -2.00 4.30 -13.23
CA PRO A 85 -1.00 3.40 -13.81
C PRO A 85 -0.49 3.94 -15.15
N ALA A 86 0.75 4.39 -15.19
CA ALA A 86 1.35 5.06 -16.35
C ALA A 86 1.17 4.25 -17.64
N ARG A 87 1.41 2.95 -17.60
CA ARG A 87 1.42 2.09 -18.79
C ARG A 87 0.05 1.86 -19.44
N ILE A 88 -1.06 2.23 -18.80
CA ILE A 88 -2.39 2.19 -19.43
C ILE A 88 -2.91 3.58 -19.82
N ILE A 89 -2.16 4.63 -19.50
CA ILE A 89 -2.46 6.01 -19.94
C ILE A 89 -1.75 6.24 -21.26
N LYS A 90 -2.53 6.54 -22.29
CA LYS A 90 -2.03 6.62 -23.66
C LYS A 90 -1.07 7.79 -23.89
N ASP A 91 -1.46 8.97 -23.46
CA ASP A 91 -0.77 10.23 -23.72
C ASP A 91 -1.11 11.29 -22.67
N GLU A 92 -0.47 12.45 -22.76
CA GLU A 92 -0.73 13.57 -21.86
C GLU A 92 -2.18 14.10 -21.92
N ALA A 93 -2.84 14.01 -23.08
CA ALA A 93 -4.23 14.42 -23.21
C ALA A 93 -5.18 13.49 -22.43
N THR A 94 -4.92 12.19 -22.49
CA THR A 94 -5.63 11.18 -21.68
C THR A 94 -5.39 11.41 -20.19
N LEU A 95 -4.16 11.72 -19.79
CA LEU A 95 -3.85 12.05 -18.39
C LEU A 95 -4.62 13.29 -17.92
N ALA A 96 -4.63 14.34 -18.74
CA ALA A 96 -5.36 15.57 -18.43
C ALA A 96 -6.88 15.32 -18.29
N ASP A 97 -7.45 14.51 -19.16
CA ASP A 97 -8.86 14.11 -19.09
C ASP A 97 -9.18 13.36 -17.80
N TRP A 98 -8.35 12.36 -17.42
CA TRP A 98 -8.54 11.61 -16.18
C TRP A 98 -8.45 12.51 -14.94
N ILE A 99 -7.46 13.41 -14.90
CA ILE A 99 -7.31 14.38 -13.80
C ILE A 99 -8.56 15.27 -13.71
N ALA A 100 -9.02 15.84 -14.84
CA ALA A 100 -10.18 16.71 -14.88
C ALA A 100 -11.46 15.99 -14.43
N ARG A 101 -11.65 14.73 -14.84
CA ARG A 101 -12.79 13.92 -14.43
C ARG A 101 -12.77 13.59 -12.96
N TYR A 102 -11.64 13.13 -12.41
CA TYR A 102 -11.52 12.86 -10.99
C TYR A 102 -11.78 14.08 -10.12
N GLN A 103 -11.31 15.27 -10.53
CA GLN A 103 -11.58 16.51 -9.81
C GLN A 103 -13.03 16.97 -9.99
N GLY A 104 -13.52 17.02 -11.23
CA GLY A 104 -14.82 17.60 -11.55
C GLY A 104 -16.02 16.73 -11.15
N GLU A 105 -15.88 15.39 -11.21
CA GLU A 105 -16.96 14.45 -10.94
C GLU A 105 -16.86 13.81 -9.55
N ALA A 106 -15.66 13.78 -8.93
CA ALA A 106 -15.43 13.05 -7.69
C ALA A 106 -14.68 13.85 -6.61
N ASP A 107 -14.38 15.14 -6.83
CA ASP A 107 -13.64 16.03 -5.92
C ASP A 107 -12.33 15.39 -5.36
N VAL A 108 -11.58 14.72 -6.25
CA VAL A 108 -10.34 14.01 -5.88
C VAL A 108 -9.14 14.93 -6.05
N HIS A 109 -8.34 15.04 -4.98
CA HIS A 109 -7.09 15.81 -4.94
C HIS A 109 -5.90 15.00 -4.43
N GLN A 110 -5.98 13.68 -4.52
CA GLN A 110 -4.96 12.73 -4.11
C GLN A 110 -4.81 11.66 -5.18
N ALA A 111 -3.59 11.14 -5.39
CA ALA A 111 -3.33 10.09 -6.36
C ALA A 111 -2.19 9.16 -5.93
N LEU A 112 -2.29 7.87 -6.27
CA LEU A 112 -1.16 6.96 -6.28
C LEU A 112 -0.69 6.74 -7.73
N LEU A 113 0.53 7.19 -8.03
CA LEU A 113 1.14 7.04 -9.34
C LEU A 113 2.08 5.83 -9.34
N LEU A 114 1.89 4.95 -10.30
CA LEU A 114 2.68 3.72 -10.45
C LEU A 114 2.89 3.39 -11.94
N ALA A 115 3.81 2.48 -12.23
CA ALA A 115 4.02 2.05 -13.62
C ALA A 115 2.80 1.28 -14.15
N GLY A 116 2.21 0.42 -13.32
CA GLY A 116 1.15 -0.52 -13.71
C GLY A 116 1.70 -1.90 -14.05
N GLY A 117 0.79 -2.88 -14.13
CA GLY A 117 1.14 -4.29 -14.31
C GLY A 117 1.27 -4.76 -15.76
N VAL A 118 0.94 -3.92 -16.75
CA VAL A 118 1.04 -4.31 -18.17
C VAL A 118 2.50 -4.33 -18.63
N ALA A 119 2.87 -5.35 -19.37
CA ALA A 119 4.25 -5.51 -19.86
C ALA A 119 4.60 -4.49 -20.95
N THR A 120 3.66 -4.20 -21.84
CA THR A 120 3.81 -3.24 -22.94
C THR A 120 2.92 -2.04 -22.67
N PRO A 121 3.50 -0.83 -22.55
CA PRO A 121 2.70 0.39 -22.41
C PRO A 121 1.74 0.61 -23.58
N HIS A 122 0.57 1.15 -23.29
CA HIS A 122 -0.45 1.49 -24.29
C HIS A 122 -0.10 2.79 -25.06
N GLY A 123 0.88 3.56 -24.57
CA GLY A 123 1.27 4.85 -25.13
C GLY A 123 2.63 5.31 -24.63
N ASP A 124 2.72 6.60 -24.32
CA ASP A 124 4.00 7.30 -24.11
C ASP A 124 4.63 7.07 -22.72
N PHE A 125 3.83 6.59 -21.75
CA PHE A 125 4.26 6.51 -20.36
C PHE A 125 4.67 5.10 -19.95
N HIS A 126 5.86 4.97 -19.36
CA HIS A 126 6.42 3.71 -18.84
C HIS A 126 6.52 3.67 -17.32
N SER A 127 6.56 4.83 -16.67
CA SER A 127 6.80 4.95 -15.23
C SER A 127 6.01 6.10 -14.60
N SER A 128 5.84 6.03 -13.28
CA SER A 128 5.23 7.12 -12.50
C SER A 128 6.03 8.43 -12.57
N MET A 129 7.33 8.35 -12.76
CA MET A 129 8.19 9.52 -12.88
C MET A 129 7.79 10.38 -14.08
N GLN A 130 7.52 9.76 -15.24
CA GLN A 130 7.06 10.49 -16.42
C GLN A 130 5.70 11.16 -16.19
N LEU A 131 4.78 10.53 -15.44
CA LEU A 131 3.52 11.16 -15.08
C LEU A 131 3.74 12.42 -14.23
N LEU A 132 4.66 12.35 -13.25
CA LEU A 132 5.02 13.49 -12.41
C LEU A 132 5.72 14.59 -13.21
N GLU A 133 6.60 14.24 -14.17
CA GLU A 133 7.33 15.19 -15.03
C GLU A 133 6.41 16.04 -15.91
N THR A 134 5.20 15.58 -16.24
CA THR A 134 4.22 16.39 -16.97
C THR A 134 3.84 17.66 -16.21
N GLY A 135 4.00 17.68 -14.89
CA GLY A 135 3.58 18.78 -14.01
C GLY A 135 2.06 18.96 -13.95
N GLN A 136 1.26 18.04 -14.52
CA GLN A 136 -0.19 18.19 -14.58
C GLN A 136 -0.86 18.07 -13.21
N PHE A 137 -0.33 17.20 -12.33
CA PHE A 137 -0.83 17.03 -10.95
C PHE A 137 -0.60 18.29 -10.11
N ASP A 138 0.59 18.90 -10.19
CA ASP A 138 0.90 20.16 -9.50
C ASP A 138 0.03 21.30 -10.01
N LYS A 139 -0.12 21.44 -11.34
CA LYS A 139 -1.01 22.44 -11.96
C LYS A 139 -2.47 22.27 -11.56
N ALA A 140 -2.91 21.02 -11.39
CA ALA A 140 -4.26 20.69 -10.93
C ALA A 140 -4.43 20.81 -9.41
N GLY A 141 -3.37 21.13 -8.67
CA GLY A 141 -3.40 21.37 -7.23
C GLY A 141 -3.63 20.14 -6.39
N PHE A 142 -3.11 18.98 -6.82
CA PHE A 142 -3.13 17.77 -6.01
C PHE A 142 -2.40 17.98 -4.68
N LYS A 143 -3.00 17.53 -3.59
CA LYS A 143 -2.47 17.72 -2.24
C LYS A 143 -1.59 16.57 -1.78
N ARG A 144 -1.79 15.37 -2.35
CA ARG A 144 -1.01 14.18 -2.04
C ARG A 144 -0.72 13.39 -3.31
N LEU A 145 0.56 13.06 -3.51
CA LEU A 145 1.04 12.27 -4.64
C LEU A 145 1.85 11.10 -4.09
N HIS A 146 1.21 9.96 -3.91
CA HIS A 146 1.91 8.76 -3.49
C HIS A 146 2.53 8.05 -4.70
N VAL A 147 3.64 7.36 -4.47
CA VAL A 147 4.37 6.61 -5.50
C VAL A 147 4.77 5.24 -4.96
N ALA A 148 5.06 4.28 -5.86
CA ALA A 148 5.41 2.94 -5.44
C ALA A 148 6.76 2.86 -4.72
N GLY A 149 6.82 2.10 -3.62
CA GLY A 149 8.03 1.62 -2.96
C GLY A 149 8.15 0.09 -3.09
N HIS A 150 9.38 -0.45 -3.09
CA HIS A 150 9.63 -1.86 -3.41
C HIS A 150 10.53 -2.54 -2.36
N PRO A 151 10.01 -2.88 -1.15
CA PRO A 151 10.81 -3.51 -0.09
C PRO A 151 11.34 -4.91 -0.46
N GLU A 152 10.71 -5.58 -1.39
CA GLU A 152 11.14 -6.90 -1.90
C GLU A 152 11.88 -6.82 -3.25
N GLY A 153 12.29 -5.60 -3.67
CA GLY A 153 12.79 -5.34 -5.01
C GLY A 153 11.67 -5.39 -6.06
N ASN A 154 12.03 -5.20 -7.31
CA ASN A 154 11.08 -5.29 -8.42
C ASN A 154 11.77 -5.83 -9.67
N LYS A 155 11.35 -7.02 -10.14
CA LYS A 155 11.95 -7.69 -11.29
C LYS A 155 11.67 -7.03 -12.64
N ASP A 156 10.63 -6.22 -12.74
CA ASP A 156 10.35 -5.43 -13.93
C ASP A 156 11.31 -4.25 -14.06
N ILE A 157 11.76 -3.71 -12.93
CA ILE A 157 12.74 -2.61 -12.86
C ILE A 157 14.17 -3.15 -12.90
N ASP A 158 14.45 -4.19 -12.11
CA ASP A 158 15.77 -4.83 -11.98
C ASP A 158 15.71 -6.33 -12.30
N PRO A 159 15.58 -6.72 -13.58
CA PRO A 159 15.35 -8.13 -13.97
C PRO A 159 16.50 -9.08 -13.61
N ARG A 160 17.69 -8.57 -13.38
CA ARG A 160 18.87 -9.34 -12.98
C ARG A 160 19.04 -9.49 -11.48
N GLY A 161 18.07 -8.99 -10.69
CA GLY A 161 18.05 -9.13 -9.23
C GLY A 161 18.96 -8.15 -8.49
N SER A 162 19.38 -7.04 -9.14
CA SER A 162 19.97 -5.88 -8.47
C SER A 162 18.85 -5.03 -7.85
N ASP A 163 19.24 -3.96 -7.17
CA ASP A 163 18.38 -2.89 -6.68
C ASP A 163 18.76 -1.51 -7.24
N ALA A 164 19.68 -1.48 -8.19
CA ALA A 164 20.31 -0.25 -8.70
C ALA A 164 19.28 0.69 -9.33
N ASN A 165 18.42 0.19 -10.22
CA ASN A 165 17.42 1.01 -10.89
C ASN A 165 16.27 1.38 -9.93
N VAL A 166 15.92 0.51 -8.98
CA VAL A 166 14.95 0.82 -7.91
C VAL A 166 15.48 1.95 -7.04
N MET A 167 16.76 1.93 -6.66
CA MET A 167 17.38 2.99 -5.87
C MET A 167 17.50 4.31 -6.67
N GLU A 168 17.87 4.26 -7.94
CA GLU A 168 17.87 5.44 -8.81
C GLU A 168 16.49 6.09 -8.88
N ALA A 169 15.44 5.28 -9.07
CA ALA A 169 14.07 5.76 -9.06
C ALA A 169 13.66 6.37 -7.70
N LEU A 170 14.12 5.82 -6.57
CA LEU A 170 13.88 6.37 -5.24
C LEU A 170 14.57 7.73 -5.05
N HIS A 171 15.83 7.87 -5.47
CA HIS A 171 16.53 9.16 -5.43
C HIS A 171 15.85 10.20 -6.31
N TRP A 172 15.37 9.83 -7.49
CA TRP A 172 14.60 10.73 -8.34
C TRP A 172 13.31 11.20 -7.63
N LYS A 173 12.57 10.26 -6.99
CA LYS A 173 11.35 10.57 -6.23
C LYS A 173 11.65 11.49 -5.03
N GLN A 174 12.77 11.26 -4.34
CA GLN A 174 13.23 12.14 -3.26
C GLN A 174 13.45 13.56 -3.78
N SER A 175 14.17 13.70 -4.89
CA SER A 175 14.40 15.01 -5.53
C SER A 175 13.12 15.68 -6.01
N PHE A 176 12.11 14.88 -6.44
CA PHE A 176 10.80 15.42 -6.78
C PHE A 176 10.04 15.89 -5.54
N ASN A 177 10.08 15.14 -4.44
CA ASN A 177 9.46 15.50 -3.17
C ASN A 177 9.95 16.85 -2.63
N GLU A 178 11.20 17.24 -2.90
CA GLU A 178 11.79 18.50 -2.48
C GLU A 178 11.28 19.73 -3.26
N ARG A 179 10.62 19.52 -4.40
CA ARG A 179 10.18 20.59 -5.32
C ARG A 179 8.67 20.65 -5.56
N THR A 180 7.90 19.66 -5.12
CA THR A 180 6.43 19.68 -5.21
C THR A 180 5.82 20.23 -3.92
N ASP A 181 4.67 20.89 -4.03
CA ASP A 181 3.86 21.32 -2.88
C ASP A 181 2.96 20.19 -2.34
N ALA A 182 2.91 19.04 -3.04
CA ALA A 182 2.12 17.89 -2.61
C ALA A 182 2.85 17.06 -1.55
N HIS A 183 2.12 16.54 -0.58
CA HIS A 183 2.65 15.54 0.34
C HIS A 183 2.91 14.22 -0.38
N MET A 184 4.16 13.79 -0.43
CA MET A 184 4.53 12.50 -1.00
C MET A 184 4.60 11.40 0.07
N ALA A 185 4.31 10.16 -0.34
CA ALA A 185 4.65 8.95 0.41
C ALA A 185 4.94 7.78 -0.54
N LEU A 186 5.74 6.82 -0.06
CA LEU A 186 5.96 5.55 -0.74
C LEU A 186 4.88 4.56 -0.31
N ALA A 187 3.99 4.17 -1.22
CA ALA A 187 3.05 3.07 -0.99
C ALA A 187 3.68 1.76 -1.49
N THR A 188 3.71 0.72 -0.65
CA THR A 188 4.33 -0.55 -1.04
C THR A 188 3.29 -1.62 -1.36
N GLN A 189 3.71 -2.65 -2.09
CA GLN A 189 2.93 -3.87 -2.20
C GLN A 189 2.92 -4.59 -0.84
N PHE A 190 1.95 -5.49 -0.62
CA PHE A 190 1.84 -6.23 0.63
C PHE A 190 3.02 -7.19 0.84
N ALA A 191 3.43 -7.32 2.09
CA ALA A 191 4.46 -8.24 2.55
C ALA A 191 4.00 -9.01 3.80
N PHE A 192 4.72 -10.07 4.17
CA PHE A 192 4.34 -10.99 5.23
C PHE A 192 5.39 -11.13 6.34
N GLU A 193 6.53 -10.50 6.22
CA GLU A 193 7.64 -10.54 7.20
C GLU A 193 8.13 -9.14 7.51
N ALA A 194 8.25 -8.80 8.79
CA ALA A 194 8.70 -7.48 9.23
C ALA A 194 10.20 -7.27 9.02
N GLY A 195 11.02 -8.30 9.16
CA GLY A 195 12.48 -8.18 9.04
C GLY A 195 12.94 -7.54 7.74
N PRO A 196 12.60 -8.10 6.56
CA PRO A 196 12.96 -7.51 5.27
C PRO A 196 12.40 -6.09 5.07
N ILE A 197 11.22 -5.79 5.59
CA ILE A 197 10.62 -4.44 5.54
C ILE A 197 11.49 -3.45 6.33
N ILE A 198 11.86 -3.81 7.56
CA ILE A 198 12.68 -2.97 8.44
C ILE A 198 14.05 -2.72 7.80
N GLU A 199 14.72 -3.79 7.34
CA GLU A 199 16.02 -3.69 6.67
C GLU A 199 15.97 -2.76 5.45
N TRP A 200 14.92 -2.87 4.63
CA TRP A 200 14.73 -2.00 3.48
C TRP A 200 14.47 -0.53 3.88
N ALA A 201 13.57 -0.30 4.85
CA ALA A 201 13.24 1.05 5.29
C ALA A 201 14.46 1.77 5.90
N ASP A 202 15.24 1.06 6.72
CA ASP A 202 16.49 1.59 7.29
C ASP A 202 17.54 1.86 6.20
N ALA A 203 17.65 0.97 5.20
CA ALA A 203 18.61 1.13 4.11
C ALA A 203 18.29 2.34 3.22
N ILE A 204 17.04 2.55 2.83
CA ILE A 204 16.67 3.71 2.01
C ILE A 204 16.80 5.01 2.80
N LYS A 205 16.49 5.02 4.10
CA LYS A 205 16.71 6.18 4.97
C LYS A 205 18.19 6.50 5.08
N ALA A 206 19.04 5.50 5.28
CA ALA A 206 20.50 5.69 5.30
C ALA A 206 21.06 6.22 3.95
N ALA A 207 20.35 5.95 2.84
CA ALA A 207 20.66 6.48 1.52
C ALA A 207 20.09 7.89 1.27
N GLY A 208 19.47 8.53 2.26
CA GLY A 208 18.93 9.89 2.16
C GLY A 208 17.52 9.96 1.55
N ILE A 209 16.76 8.87 1.59
CA ILE A 209 15.36 8.85 1.19
C ILE A 209 14.49 9.04 2.44
N ASP A 210 13.97 10.25 2.61
CA ASP A 210 13.16 10.63 3.77
C ASP A 210 11.65 10.62 3.51
N ILE A 211 11.23 10.26 2.30
CA ILE A 211 9.80 10.15 1.94
C ILE A 211 9.12 9.16 2.90
N PRO A 212 8.01 9.54 3.56
CA PRO A 212 7.27 8.64 4.44
C PRO A 212 6.80 7.37 3.71
N ILE A 213 6.73 6.25 4.44
CA ILE A 213 6.32 4.96 3.90
C ILE A 213 4.92 4.60 4.40
N HIS A 214 4.02 4.30 3.49
CA HIS A 214 2.75 3.61 3.75
C HIS A 214 2.95 2.13 3.40
N ILE A 215 3.18 1.32 4.44
CA ILE A 215 3.57 -0.08 4.26
C ILE A 215 2.37 -0.95 3.94
N GLY A 216 2.46 -1.67 2.81
CA GLY A 216 1.44 -2.62 2.38
C GLY A 216 1.40 -3.87 3.24
N ILE A 217 0.25 -4.18 3.79
CA ILE A 217 0.01 -5.37 4.62
C ILE A 217 -1.22 -6.11 4.09
N ALA A 218 -1.07 -7.41 3.86
CA ALA A 218 -2.20 -8.25 3.53
C ALA A 218 -3.11 -8.40 4.75
N GLY A 219 -4.38 -8.03 4.62
CA GLY A 219 -5.39 -8.27 5.64
C GLY A 219 -5.69 -9.77 5.84
N PRO A 220 -6.51 -10.11 6.85
CA PRO A 220 -6.87 -11.50 7.13
C PRO A 220 -7.49 -12.18 5.92
N ALA A 221 -6.97 -13.36 5.57
CA ALA A 221 -7.46 -14.11 4.42
C ALA A 221 -7.07 -15.60 4.49
N LYS A 222 -7.77 -16.42 3.70
CA LYS A 222 -7.38 -17.83 3.52
C LYS A 222 -6.03 -17.90 2.80
N LEU A 223 -5.17 -18.82 3.24
CA LEU A 223 -3.82 -18.98 2.69
C LEU A 223 -3.82 -19.18 1.16
N GLN A 224 -4.77 -19.95 0.63
CA GLN A 224 -4.92 -20.15 -0.82
C GLN A 224 -5.19 -18.84 -1.58
N THR A 225 -5.99 -17.94 -1.00
CA THR A 225 -6.27 -16.62 -1.55
C THR A 225 -5.00 -15.78 -1.59
N LEU A 226 -4.22 -15.77 -0.50
CA LEU A 226 -2.97 -15.02 -0.42
C LEU A 226 -1.94 -15.51 -1.43
N ILE A 227 -1.77 -16.84 -1.58
CA ILE A 227 -0.88 -17.43 -2.59
C ILE A 227 -1.27 -16.99 -4.00
N LYS A 228 -2.57 -17.00 -4.32
CA LYS A 228 -3.07 -16.54 -5.62
C LYS A 228 -2.71 -15.07 -5.89
N PHE A 229 -2.93 -14.19 -4.91
CA PHE A 229 -2.61 -12.78 -5.05
C PHE A 229 -1.09 -12.53 -5.08
N ALA A 230 -0.30 -13.26 -4.28
CA ALA A 230 1.16 -13.16 -4.30
C ALA A 230 1.75 -13.50 -5.67
N ILE A 231 1.20 -14.50 -6.34
CA ILE A 231 1.58 -14.86 -7.71
C ILE A 231 1.16 -13.75 -8.69
N ALA A 232 -0.07 -13.28 -8.60
CA ALA A 232 -0.61 -12.26 -9.50
C ALA A 232 0.13 -10.90 -9.37
N CYS A 233 0.53 -10.53 -8.15
CA CYS A 233 1.25 -9.29 -7.87
C CYS A 233 2.78 -9.41 -8.00
N GLY A 234 3.31 -10.61 -8.27
CA GLY A 234 4.74 -10.83 -8.48
C GLY A 234 5.61 -10.68 -7.22
N VAL A 235 5.03 -10.79 -6.01
CA VAL A 235 5.74 -10.68 -4.73
C VAL A 235 6.48 -12.00 -4.40
N GLY A 236 7.69 -12.13 -4.93
CA GLY A 236 8.44 -13.38 -4.91
C GLY A 236 8.91 -13.84 -3.51
N PRO A 237 9.56 -13.01 -2.69
CA PRO A 237 9.91 -13.34 -1.32
C PRO A 237 8.69 -13.69 -0.47
N SER A 238 7.65 -12.87 -0.49
CA SER A 238 6.36 -13.10 0.16
C SER A 238 5.71 -14.43 -0.24
N LEU A 239 5.80 -14.82 -1.51
CA LEU A 239 5.30 -16.11 -1.98
C LEU A 239 6.00 -17.29 -1.29
N LYS A 240 7.33 -17.20 -1.08
CA LYS A 240 8.09 -18.26 -0.38
C LYS A 240 7.64 -18.41 1.07
N VAL A 241 7.34 -17.30 1.74
CA VAL A 241 6.81 -17.30 3.11
C VAL A 241 5.48 -18.05 3.18
N LEU A 242 4.56 -17.72 2.26
CA LEU A 242 3.25 -18.39 2.19
C LEU A 242 3.38 -19.88 1.84
N GLN A 243 4.28 -20.26 0.94
CA GLN A 243 4.54 -21.65 0.61
C GLN A 243 5.09 -22.43 1.82
N LYS A 244 6.02 -21.83 2.58
CA LYS A 244 6.53 -22.44 3.84
C LYS A 244 5.41 -22.60 4.87
N ARG A 245 4.52 -21.60 5.00
CA ARG A 245 3.34 -21.70 5.87
C ARG A 245 2.39 -22.81 5.41
N ALA A 246 2.24 -23.01 4.11
CA ALA A 246 1.38 -24.06 3.53
C ALA A 246 1.89 -25.49 3.84
N MET A 247 3.18 -25.67 4.10
CA MET A 247 3.74 -26.96 4.51
C MET A 247 3.46 -27.31 5.99
N ASP A 248 3.06 -26.33 6.79
CA ASP A 248 2.63 -26.53 8.18
C ASP A 248 1.13 -26.83 8.22
N VAL A 249 0.77 -28.10 8.40
CA VAL A 249 -0.62 -28.58 8.39
C VAL A 249 -1.50 -27.85 9.42
N THR A 250 -0.93 -27.44 10.54
CA THR A 250 -1.66 -26.72 11.59
C THR A 250 -2.01 -25.30 11.16
N LYS A 251 -1.14 -24.66 10.40
CA LYS A 251 -1.32 -23.29 9.85
C LYS A 251 -2.13 -23.27 8.56
N LEU A 252 -2.20 -24.38 7.83
CA LEU A 252 -2.93 -24.48 6.58
C LEU A 252 -4.44 -24.30 6.76
N LEU A 253 -4.96 -24.78 7.88
CA LEU A 253 -6.40 -24.75 8.19
C LEU A 253 -6.87 -23.43 8.82
N LEU A 254 -5.94 -22.65 9.36
CA LEU A 254 -6.25 -21.37 9.98
C LEU A 254 -6.12 -20.22 8.97
N PRO A 255 -7.03 -19.24 8.97
CA PRO A 255 -6.83 -18.00 8.25
C PRO A 255 -5.49 -17.35 8.62
N TYR A 256 -4.86 -16.68 7.66
CA TYR A 256 -3.75 -15.80 7.96
C TYR A 256 -4.28 -14.54 8.60
N GLU A 257 -3.57 -14.05 9.61
CA GLU A 257 -3.76 -12.73 10.20
C GLU A 257 -2.42 -12.00 10.27
N PRO A 258 -2.39 -10.69 10.05
CA PRO A 258 -1.15 -9.90 10.00
C PRO A 258 -0.60 -9.52 11.38
N THR A 259 -1.08 -10.14 12.47
CA THR A 259 -0.78 -9.79 13.85
C THR A 259 0.73 -9.77 14.14
N GLU A 260 1.45 -10.82 13.72
CA GLU A 260 2.89 -10.95 14.00
C GLU A 260 3.71 -9.88 13.27
N VAL A 261 3.44 -9.64 11.99
CA VAL A 261 4.19 -8.64 11.21
C VAL A 261 3.93 -7.23 11.73
N LEU A 262 2.68 -6.91 12.08
CA LEU A 262 2.32 -5.60 12.61
C LEU A 262 2.91 -5.36 14.01
N ALA A 263 2.88 -6.36 14.90
CA ALA A 263 3.50 -6.25 16.21
C ALA A 263 5.01 -5.98 16.13
N GLN A 264 5.72 -6.66 15.23
CA GLN A 264 7.16 -6.45 15.04
C GLN A 264 7.46 -5.06 14.47
N LEU A 265 6.69 -4.58 13.49
CA LEU A 265 6.83 -3.23 12.91
C LEU A 265 6.51 -2.14 13.94
N ALA A 266 5.43 -2.29 14.71
CA ALA A 266 5.03 -1.37 15.76
C ALA A 266 6.08 -1.27 16.86
N ALA A 267 6.61 -2.40 17.34
CA ALA A 267 7.68 -2.45 18.33
C ALA A 267 8.96 -1.78 17.81
N HIS A 268 9.31 -2.02 16.52
CA HIS A 268 10.47 -1.37 15.92
C HIS A 268 10.29 0.15 15.82
N LYS A 269 9.10 0.62 15.41
CA LYS A 269 8.78 2.06 15.34
C LYS A 269 8.81 2.71 16.72
N ALA A 270 8.29 2.07 17.74
CA ALA A 270 8.31 2.58 19.11
C ALA A 270 9.75 2.72 19.65
N ALA A 271 10.63 1.78 19.30
CA ALA A 271 12.05 1.82 19.66
C ALA A 271 12.89 2.81 18.82
N ASN A 272 12.41 3.17 17.62
CA ASN A 272 13.10 4.01 16.65
C ASN A 272 12.15 5.12 16.15
N PRO A 273 12.01 6.25 16.87
CA PRO A 273 11.07 7.31 16.50
C PRO A 273 11.28 7.89 15.09
N ASP A 274 12.51 7.84 14.60
CA ASP A 274 12.88 8.29 13.24
C ASP A 274 12.58 7.27 12.13
N PHE A 275 12.03 6.13 12.47
CA PHE A 275 11.64 5.11 11.49
C PHE A 275 10.58 5.66 10.54
N ASN A 276 10.87 5.69 9.24
CA ASN A 276 10.06 6.41 8.24
C ASN A 276 8.80 5.67 7.76
N ILE A 277 8.50 4.47 8.29
CA ILE A 277 7.16 3.89 8.10
C ILE A 277 6.17 4.72 8.93
N GLU A 278 5.30 5.43 8.20
CA GLU A 278 4.32 6.34 8.79
C GLU A 278 2.98 5.65 9.04
N LYS A 279 2.47 4.89 8.06
CA LYS A 279 1.11 4.34 8.06
C LYS A 279 1.10 2.89 7.58
N VAL A 280 0.07 2.18 8.02
CA VAL A 280 -0.29 0.87 7.45
C VAL A 280 -1.26 1.08 6.29
N HIS A 281 -1.00 0.39 5.17
CA HIS A 281 -1.91 0.31 4.02
C HIS A 281 -2.40 -1.13 3.86
N PHE A 282 -3.69 -1.36 4.07
CA PHE A 282 -4.25 -2.70 3.99
C PHE A 282 -4.69 -3.10 2.60
N PHE A 283 -4.30 -4.30 2.19
CA PHE A 283 -4.86 -5.04 1.06
C PHE A 283 -5.90 -6.03 1.59
N PRO A 284 -7.21 -5.76 1.46
CA PRO A 284 -8.26 -6.59 2.04
C PRO A 284 -8.54 -7.84 1.21
N LEU A 285 -7.52 -8.71 1.06
CA LEU A 285 -7.54 -9.89 0.19
C LEU A 285 -8.58 -10.93 0.62
N GLY A 286 -8.97 -10.95 1.89
CA GLY A 286 -10.07 -11.76 2.43
C GLY A 286 -11.41 -11.04 2.47
N GLY A 287 -11.48 -9.81 1.97
CA GLY A 287 -12.66 -8.95 1.93
C GLY A 287 -12.58 -7.75 2.87
N ILE A 288 -13.21 -6.65 2.46
CA ILE A 288 -13.17 -5.36 3.16
C ILE A 288 -13.69 -5.49 4.59
N LYS A 289 -14.87 -6.13 4.77
CA LYS A 289 -15.47 -6.35 6.08
C LYS A 289 -14.55 -7.13 7.03
N THR A 290 -13.95 -8.21 6.54
CA THR A 290 -13.04 -9.03 7.35
C THR A 290 -11.82 -8.23 7.80
N ASN A 291 -11.25 -7.43 6.90
CA ASN A 291 -10.11 -6.58 7.21
C ASN A 291 -10.46 -5.47 8.20
N ALA A 292 -11.58 -4.77 7.96
CA ALA A 292 -12.02 -3.67 8.80
C ALA A 292 -12.32 -4.14 10.24
N ASN A 293 -13.05 -5.25 10.40
CA ASN A 293 -13.33 -5.82 11.71
C ASN A 293 -12.03 -6.18 12.45
N TRP A 294 -11.10 -6.85 11.75
CA TRP A 294 -9.80 -7.19 12.34
C TRP A 294 -9.03 -5.93 12.79
N ALA A 295 -8.97 -4.90 11.95
CA ALA A 295 -8.28 -3.65 12.29
C ALA A 295 -8.92 -2.96 13.51
N ILE A 296 -10.25 -2.93 13.59
CA ILE A 296 -10.99 -2.35 14.73
C ILE A 296 -10.72 -3.15 16.01
N GLU A 297 -10.76 -4.48 15.95
CA GLU A 297 -10.48 -5.37 17.09
C GLU A 297 -9.05 -5.18 17.64
N HIS A 298 -8.11 -4.74 16.80
CA HIS A 298 -6.71 -4.50 17.17
C HIS A 298 -6.37 -3.01 17.36
N GLY A 299 -7.38 -2.16 17.57
CA GLY A 299 -7.19 -0.75 17.92
C GLY A 299 -7.05 0.22 16.74
N GLY A 300 -7.23 -0.24 15.50
CA GLY A 300 -7.16 0.60 14.30
C GLY A 300 -8.29 1.61 14.12
N ALA A 301 -9.10 1.82 15.15
CA ALA A 301 -10.16 2.81 15.14
C ALA A 301 -10.13 3.64 16.41
N SER A 302 -9.74 4.87 16.32
CA SER A 302 -10.01 5.89 17.35
C SER A 302 -11.49 6.32 17.39
N GLY A 303 -12.37 5.69 16.62
CA GLY A 303 -13.81 5.87 16.60
C GLY A 303 -14.51 4.62 16.08
N ARG A 304 -15.53 4.12 16.78
CA ARG A 304 -16.44 3.12 16.22
C ARG A 304 -17.05 3.70 14.93
N PRO A 305 -17.31 2.87 13.90
CA PRO A 305 -18.16 3.30 12.80
C PRO A 305 -19.44 3.89 13.37
N ALA A 306 -19.89 5.00 12.80
CA ALA A 306 -21.05 5.78 13.31
C ALA A 306 -22.34 4.96 13.49
N ASN A 307 -22.38 3.73 12.96
CA ASN A 307 -23.53 2.83 12.95
C ASN A 307 -23.30 1.47 13.61
N ALA A 308 -22.32 1.30 14.48
CA ALA A 308 -22.16 0.10 15.29
C ALA A 308 -23.06 0.16 16.53
N SER A 309 -24.36 0.00 16.34
CA SER A 309 -25.35 -0.27 17.40
C SER A 309 -25.89 -1.68 17.28
#